data_8b0efd221f2b036e283deb784160755d
#
_entry.id   8b0efd221f2b036e283deb784160755d
#
_cell.length_a   1.000
_cell.length_b   1.000
_cell.length_c   1.000
_cell.angle_alpha   90.00
_cell.angle_beta   90.00
_cell.angle_gamma   90.00
#
_symmetry.space_group_name_H-M   'P 1'
#
loop_
_entity.id
_entity.type
_entity.pdbx_description
1 polymer ?
#
loop_
_entity_poly.entity_id
_entity_poly.type
_entity_poly.pdbx_seq_one_letter_code
_entity_poly.pdbx_strand_id
1 'polypeptide(L)'
;MGMLRFFAYERSPARKGGRWLPGRNTQAFPTDKSPDRKEGIRMNYATQMEAARRGILTEEMNAVAAKEKIPAAQLVSLMAEGKVIIPCNKRHKSLEPNGLGSMLKTKINVNLGTSRDMTDLEMEYEKVHRAVEMGAEAIMDLSSFGDTRKFRRYLTENCPAMIGTVPIYDAVVYYHKPLKQITAREWIDIVRMHAEDGVDFMTIHCGINRETAHKFKKNKRLTNIVSRGGSIIFAWMEMTGEENPFYEFFDEILEICREYDVTLSLGDACRPGCLADATDASQIEELITLGELTERAWKKAVQVMVEGPGHMPLNQIAANMEIQKTLCHGAPFYVLGPIVTDVAPGYDHITAAIGGAAAAAAGASFLCYVTPAEHLRLPDVEDVKEGIIAARIAAHAADIAKGVPDAMEWDNSMSAARKKLDWKEMFRLAMDPEKAERYRETSMPEKEDTCSMCGNFCAVKNMNRILDGEIVSIFEE
;
A
#
# COMPACT_ATOMS: atom_id res chain seq x y z
N MET A 1 4.83 -53.10 -21.70
CA MET A 1 3.83 -53.58 -20.74
C MET A 1 4.26 -53.13 -19.35
N GLY A 2 3.61 -52.12 -18.82
CA GLY A 2 3.90 -51.56 -17.49
C GLY A 2 2.78 -50.58 -17.15
N MET A 3 1.81 -51.03 -16.36
CA MET A 3 0.60 -50.31 -15.98
C MET A 3 0.92 -49.10 -15.11
N LEU A 4 0.54 -47.91 -15.53
CA LEU A 4 0.40 -46.72 -14.71
C LEU A 4 -0.89 -46.84 -13.87
N ARG A 5 -0.76 -46.90 -12.55
CA ARG A 5 -1.89 -46.83 -11.61
C ARG A 5 -2.17 -45.35 -11.34
N PHE A 6 -3.36 -44.88 -11.71
CA PHE A 6 -3.92 -43.62 -11.26
C PHE A 6 -4.38 -43.77 -9.81
N PHE A 7 -3.87 -42.95 -8.90
CA PHE A 7 -4.45 -42.75 -7.58
C PHE A 7 -5.61 -41.74 -7.71
N ALA A 8 -6.83 -42.22 -7.48
CA ALA A 8 -8.00 -41.40 -7.31
C ALA A 8 -7.95 -40.72 -5.92
N TYR A 9 -8.03 -39.41 -5.90
CA TYR A 9 -8.18 -38.63 -4.68
C TYR A 9 -9.66 -38.60 -4.29
N GLU A 10 -10.02 -39.29 -3.22
CA GLU A 10 -11.37 -39.27 -2.68
C GLU A 10 -11.71 -37.92 -2.07
N ARG A 11 -12.80 -37.34 -2.54
CA ARG A 11 -13.37 -36.09 -1.98
C ARG A 11 -13.98 -36.37 -0.62
N SER A 12 -13.51 -35.66 0.42
CA SER A 12 -14.16 -35.60 1.73
C SER A 12 -15.56 -34.98 1.63
N PRO A 13 -16.55 -35.47 2.42
CA PRO A 13 -17.92 -35.02 2.29
C PRO A 13 -18.13 -33.60 2.83
N ALA A 14 -18.89 -32.82 2.07
CA ALA A 14 -19.37 -31.47 2.39
C ALA A 14 -20.08 -31.46 3.75
N ARG A 15 -19.67 -30.57 4.67
CA ARG A 15 -20.45 -30.23 5.87
C ARG A 15 -21.70 -29.46 5.45
N LYS A 16 -22.85 -30.00 5.79
CA LYS A 16 -24.17 -29.42 5.60
C LYS A 16 -24.34 -28.17 6.47
N GLY A 17 -24.87 -27.15 5.85
CA GLY A 17 -25.57 -25.94 6.23
C GLY A 17 -25.77 -25.63 7.70
N GLY A 18 -25.09 -24.59 8.18
CA GLY A 18 -25.56 -23.73 9.25
C GLY A 18 -26.28 -22.53 8.64
N ARG A 19 -27.61 -22.43 8.89
CA ARG A 19 -28.43 -21.28 8.55
C ARG A 19 -27.92 -20.07 9.35
N TRP A 20 -27.36 -19.08 8.69
CA TRP A 20 -27.13 -17.76 9.29
C TRP A 20 -28.42 -16.95 9.18
N LEU A 21 -28.88 -16.47 10.34
CA LEU A 21 -29.99 -15.52 10.46
C LEU A 21 -29.52 -14.12 10.06
N PRO A 22 -30.28 -13.35 9.28
CA PRO A 22 -29.94 -11.97 8.97
C PRO A 22 -30.27 -11.08 10.16
N GLY A 23 -29.28 -10.41 10.68
CA GLY A 23 -29.47 -9.36 11.67
C GLY A 23 -28.49 -9.44 12.82
N ARG A 24 -27.32 -8.79 12.68
CA ARG A 24 -26.65 -8.07 13.77
C ARG A 24 -25.54 -7.19 13.20
N ASN A 25 -25.72 -5.90 13.41
CA ASN A 25 -24.71 -4.85 13.53
C ASN A 25 -23.52 -4.91 12.55
N THR A 26 -23.59 -4.10 11.51
CA THR A 26 -22.42 -3.39 11.01
C THR A 26 -21.82 -2.63 12.19
N GLN A 27 -20.86 -3.21 12.89
CA GLN A 27 -20.10 -2.49 13.90
C GLN A 27 -19.33 -1.40 13.17
N ALA A 28 -19.67 -0.15 13.48
CA ALA A 28 -18.83 0.99 13.14
C ALA A 28 -17.42 0.75 13.73
N PHE A 29 -16.38 1.18 13.00
CA PHE A 29 -15.01 1.16 13.52
C PHE A 29 -15.00 1.81 14.91
N PRO A 30 -14.25 1.29 15.90
CA PRO A 30 -14.06 1.96 17.16
C PRO A 30 -13.32 3.27 16.92
N THR A 31 -14.06 4.33 16.69
CA THR A 31 -13.51 5.68 16.61
C THR A 31 -13.32 6.17 18.04
N ASP A 32 -12.09 6.36 18.47
CA ASP A 32 -11.81 7.34 19.49
C ASP A 32 -12.23 8.68 18.85
N LYS A 33 -13.24 9.34 19.43
CA LYS A 33 -13.97 10.45 18.81
C LYS A 33 -12.97 11.51 18.33
N SER A 34 -12.74 11.57 17.02
CA SER A 34 -12.14 12.77 16.42
C SER A 34 -13.04 13.96 16.77
N PRO A 35 -12.48 15.10 17.16
CA PRO A 35 -13.29 16.29 17.44
C PRO A 35 -14.12 16.62 16.19
N ASP A 36 -15.43 16.80 16.37
CA ASP A 36 -16.33 17.22 15.30
C ASP A 36 -15.65 18.31 14.47
N ARG A 37 -15.40 18.03 13.17
CA ARG A 37 -14.93 19.05 12.25
C ARG A 37 -15.95 20.16 12.26
N LYS A 38 -15.61 21.28 12.89
CA LYS A 38 -16.49 22.43 13.05
C LYS A 38 -16.93 22.91 11.67
N GLU A 39 -18.20 22.69 11.32
CA GLU A 39 -18.84 23.40 10.23
C GLU A 39 -18.70 24.89 10.51
N GLY A 40 -17.94 25.62 9.69
CA GLY A 40 -17.99 27.08 9.72
C GLY A 40 -16.72 27.90 9.60
N ILE A 41 -15.52 27.32 9.60
CA ILE A 41 -14.33 28.10 9.24
C ILE A 41 -14.11 27.96 7.73
N ARG A 42 -14.41 29.00 6.98
CA ARG A 42 -14.02 29.10 5.55
C ARG A 42 -12.51 28.91 5.49
N MET A 43 -12.04 27.72 5.07
CA MET A 43 -10.63 27.46 4.89
C MET A 43 -10.10 28.49 3.87
N ASN A 44 -9.08 29.25 4.28
CA ASN A 44 -8.49 30.30 3.44
C ASN A 44 -7.47 29.73 2.45
N TYR A 45 -7.48 28.40 2.20
CA TYR A 45 -6.60 27.67 1.28
C TYR A 45 -7.41 26.58 0.56
N ALA A 46 -6.96 26.17 -0.64
CA ALA A 46 -7.62 25.14 -1.41
C ALA A 46 -7.08 23.74 -1.10
N THR A 47 -5.78 23.60 -0.82
CA THR A 47 -5.11 22.30 -0.58
C THR A 47 -4.16 22.38 0.58
N GLN A 48 -3.81 21.22 1.17
CA GLN A 48 -2.77 21.11 2.20
C GLN A 48 -1.43 21.70 1.72
N MET A 49 -1.05 21.47 0.46
CA MET A 49 0.16 22.05 -0.10
C MET A 49 0.09 23.57 -0.20
N GLU A 50 -1.06 24.14 -0.57
CA GLU A 50 -1.25 25.60 -0.58
C GLU A 50 -1.13 26.18 0.83
N ALA A 51 -1.74 25.52 1.83
CA ALA A 51 -1.62 25.91 3.23
C ALA A 51 -0.16 25.91 3.68
N ALA A 52 0.58 24.84 3.38
CA ALA A 52 2.00 24.71 3.71
C ALA A 52 2.85 25.82 3.08
N ARG A 53 2.65 26.12 1.80
CA ARG A 53 3.34 27.21 1.08
C ARG A 53 3.08 28.60 1.64
N ARG A 54 1.94 28.77 2.29
CA ARG A 54 1.56 30.01 2.99
C ARG A 54 1.96 30.02 4.45
N GLY A 55 2.69 28.99 4.93
CA GLY A 55 3.08 28.85 6.31
C GLY A 55 1.94 28.59 7.28
N ILE A 56 0.79 28.10 6.77
CA ILE A 56 -0.39 27.76 7.57
C ILE A 56 -0.25 26.32 8.05
N LEU A 57 -0.19 26.11 9.38
CA LEU A 57 -0.23 24.79 10.00
C LEU A 57 -1.70 24.38 10.15
N THR A 58 -2.11 23.34 9.41
CA THR A 58 -3.46 22.76 9.48
C THR A 58 -3.61 21.78 10.64
N GLU A 59 -4.84 21.38 10.96
CA GLU A 59 -5.11 20.34 11.96
C GLU A 59 -4.49 19.00 11.53
N GLU A 60 -4.58 18.65 10.24
CA GLU A 60 -4.01 17.44 9.66
C GLU A 60 -2.48 17.44 9.75
N MET A 61 -1.83 18.55 9.42
CA MET A 61 -0.37 18.68 9.56
C MET A 61 0.08 18.54 11.01
N ASN A 62 -0.67 19.14 11.95
CA ASN A 62 -0.34 19.03 13.36
C ASN A 62 -0.50 17.59 13.87
N ALA A 63 -1.56 16.90 13.47
CA ALA A 63 -1.78 15.49 13.81
C ALA A 63 -0.67 14.59 13.27
N VAL A 64 -0.28 14.79 11.99
CA VAL A 64 0.82 14.03 11.38
C VAL A 64 2.15 14.33 12.04
N ALA A 65 2.48 15.59 12.32
CA ALA A 65 3.72 15.96 13.01
C ALA A 65 3.84 15.30 14.39
N ALA A 66 2.74 15.25 15.15
CA ALA A 66 2.68 14.59 16.44
C ALA A 66 2.86 13.06 16.31
N LYS A 67 2.16 12.42 15.35
CA LYS A 67 2.23 10.98 15.07
C LYS A 67 3.65 10.55 14.63
N GLU A 68 4.30 11.36 13.82
CA GLU A 68 5.65 11.10 13.29
C GLU A 68 6.77 11.59 14.21
N LYS A 69 6.45 12.32 15.29
CA LYS A 69 7.39 12.89 16.25
C LYS A 69 8.43 13.80 15.60
N ILE A 70 8.00 14.59 14.63
CA ILE A 70 8.85 15.61 13.97
C ILE A 70 8.33 17.02 14.26
N PRO A 71 9.19 18.05 14.20
CA PRO A 71 8.73 19.44 14.37
C PRO A 71 7.71 19.82 13.30
N ALA A 72 6.58 20.42 13.71
CA ALA A 72 5.52 20.83 12.77
C ALA A 72 6.05 21.81 11.69
N ALA A 73 6.95 22.72 12.03
CA ALA A 73 7.56 23.63 11.06
C ALA A 73 8.37 22.90 9.98
N GLN A 74 9.03 21.79 10.34
CA GLN A 74 9.75 20.95 9.40
C GLN A 74 8.79 20.21 8.45
N LEU A 75 7.69 19.68 8.99
CA LEU A 75 6.65 19.05 8.17
C LEU A 75 6.08 20.05 7.15
N VAL A 76 5.74 21.26 7.61
CA VAL A 76 5.21 22.33 6.72
C VAL A 76 6.22 22.65 5.61
N SER A 77 7.52 22.76 5.92
CA SER A 77 8.55 23.03 4.90
C SER A 77 8.63 21.90 3.87
N LEU A 78 8.67 20.64 4.31
CA LEU A 78 8.71 19.48 3.41
C LEU A 78 7.45 19.38 2.51
N MET A 79 6.27 19.72 3.05
CA MET A 79 5.04 19.76 2.27
C MET A 79 5.01 20.92 1.27
N ALA A 80 5.51 22.09 1.64
CA ALA A 80 5.62 23.25 0.73
C ALA A 80 6.51 22.93 -0.48
N GLU A 81 7.56 22.12 -0.25
CA GLU A 81 8.50 21.64 -1.26
C GLU A 81 7.97 20.43 -2.07
N GLY A 82 6.84 19.81 -1.68
CA GLY A 82 6.29 18.62 -2.29
C GLY A 82 6.98 17.30 -1.91
N LYS A 83 7.91 17.32 -0.95
CA LYS A 83 8.64 16.13 -0.46
C LYS A 83 7.87 15.30 0.56
N VAL A 84 6.80 15.86 1.10
CA VAL A 84 5.83 15.20 1.97
C VAL A 84 4.44 15.58 1.50
N ILE A 85 3.52 14.63 1.56
CA ILE A 85 2.10 14.82 1.26
C ILE A 85 1.26 14.28 2.41
N ILE A 86 0.06 14.82 2.56
CA ILE A 86 -0.99 14.32 3.45
C ILE A 86 -2.24 14.15 2.58
N PRO A 87 -2.49 12.96 2.03
CA PRO A 87 -3.74 12.70 1.29
C PRO A 87 -4.94 12.87 2.22
N CYS A 88 -5.79 13.84 1.92
CA CYS A 88 -6.87 14.23 2.80
C CYS A 88 -7.98 14.96 2.04
N ASN A 89 -8.93 14.22 1.47
CA ASN A 89 -10.07 14.82 0.79
C ASN A 89 -10.97 15.56 1.79
N LYS A 90 -11.42 16.75 1.44
CA LYS A 90 -12.34 17.56 2.27
C LYS A 90 -13.65 16.85 2.62
N ARG A 91 -14.03 15.82 1.86
CA ARG A 91 -15.28 15.04 2.04
C ARG A 91 -15.10 13.74 2.81
N HIS A 92 -13.87 13.31 3.05
CA HIS A 92 -13.61 12.11 3.84
C HIS A 92 -13.81 12.43 5.34
N LYS A 93 -14.89 11.92 5.93
CA LYS A 93 -15.34 12.32 7.27
C LYS A 93 -14.62 11.60 8.41
N SER A 94 -14.24 10.34 8.19
CA SER A 94 -13.66 9.47 9.21
C SER A 94 -12.14 9.42 9.17
N LEU A 95 -11.48 10.15 8.27
CA LEU A 95 -10.05 10.10 8.06
C LEU A 95 -9.24 10.44 9.30
N GLU A 96 -8.33 9.55 9.66
CA GLU A 96 -7.19 9.83 10.53
C GLU A 96 -5.96 10.14 9.67
N PRO A 97 -5.51 11.41 9.56
CA PRO A 97 -4.51 11.78 8.58
C PRO A 97 -3.16 11.09 8.81
N ASN A 98 -2.54 10.66 7.71
CA ASN A 98 -1.20 10.12 7.65
C ASN A 98 -0.37 10.89 6.63
N GLY A 99 0.93 11.04 6.91
CA GLY A 99 1.88 11.66 5.99
C GLY A 99 2.69 10.62 5.23
N LEU A 100 3.02 10.92 3.97
CA LEU A 100 3.88 10.10 3.11
C LEU A 100 5.04 10.97 2.63
N GLY A 101 6.27 10.50 2.73
CA GLY A 101 7.42 11.23 2.18
C GLY A 101 8.66 11.21 3.06
N SER A 102 9.52 12.16 2.77
CA SER A 102 10.84 12.28 3.39
C SER A 102 10.77 12.45 4.91
N MET A 103 11.65 11.75 5.64
CA MET A 103 11.77 11.77 7.10
C MET A 103 10.62 11.13 7.88
N LEU A 104 9.58 10.66 7.22
CA LEU A 104 8.47 9.98 7.87
C LEU A 104 8.69 8.47 7.87
N LYS A 105 7.94 7.77 8.73
CA LYS A 105 7.84 6.31 8.70
C LYS A 105 7.37 5.86 7.33
N THR A 106 7.86 4.72 6.88
CA THR A 106 7.35 4.05 5.69
C THR A 106 5.91 3.57 5.95
N LYS A 107 4.98 3.90 5.07
CA LYS A 107 3.57 3.48 5.15
C LYS A 107 3.30 2.31 4.23
N ILE A 108 2.22 1.59 4.52
CA ILE A 108 1.75 0.50 3.67
C ILE A 108 0.36 0.81 3.11
N ASN A 109 0.11 0.36 1.89
CA ASN A 109 -1.19 0.38 1.24
C ASN A 109 -1.70 -1.03 1.03
N VAL A 110 -2.97 -1.26 1.33
CA VAL A 110 -3.68 -2.53 1.16
C VAL A 110 -4.65 -2.42 -0.01
N ASN A 111 -4.43 -3.20 -1.06
CA ASN A 111 -5.33 -3.31 -2.19
C ASN A 111 -6.43 -4.33 -1.92
N LEU A 112 -7.66 -3.97 -2.21
CA LEU A 112 -8.81 -4.86 -2.12
C LEU A 112 -9.87 -4.43 -3.13
N GLY A 113 -11.00 -5.10 -3.18
CA GLY A 113 -12.10 -4.74 -4.07
C GLY A 113 -12.69 -5.93 -4.81
N THR A 114 -13.89 -5.74 -5.33
CA THR A 114 -14.66 -6.76 -6.05
C THR A 114 -14.16 -6.96 -7.48
N SER A 115 -14.30 -8.21 -7.96
CA SER A 115 -14.09 -8.57 -9.35
C SER A 115 -15.33 -9.30 -9.89
N ARG A 116 -15.36 -9.56 -11.21
CA ARG A 116 -16.49 -10.25 -11.84
C ARG A 116 -16.77 -11.64 -11.24
N ASP A 117 -15.71 -12.33 -10.83
CA ASP A 117 -15.80 -13.69 -10.31
C ASP A 117 -15.97 -13.73 -8.79
N MET A 118 -15.71 -12.60 -8.10
CA MET A 118 -15.79 -12.46 -6.64
C MET A 118 -16.47 -11.13 -6.31
N THR A 119 -17.78 -11.20 -6.01
CA THR A 119 -18.64 -10.03 -5.77
C THR A 119 -19.11 -9.91 -4.32
N ASP A 120 -18.50 -10.65 -3.40
CA ASP A 120 -18.89 -10.68 -1.98
C ASP A 120 -18.41 -9.42 -1.27
N LEU A 121 -19.30 -8.45 -1.11
CA LEU A 121 -19.02 -7.20 -0.40
C LEU A 121 -18.81 -7.40 1.10
N GLU A 122 -19.44 -8.40 1.72
CA GLU A 122 -19.25 -8.67 3.15
C GLU A 122 -17.81 -9.13 3.42
N MET A 123 -17.26 -9.95 2.55
CA MET A 123 -15.85 -10.33 2.61
C MET A 123 -14.92 -9.11 2.40
N GLU A 124 -15.27 -8.19 1.49
CA GLU A 124 -14.48 -6.97 1.30
C GLU A 124 -14.54 -6.06 2.53
N TYR A 125 -15.70 -5.94 3.20
CA TYR A 125 -15.79 -5.21 4.47
C TYR A 125 -14.94 -5.87 5.57
N GLU A 126 -14.95 -7.20 5.67
CA GLU A 126 -14.10 -7.92 6.63
C GLU A 126 -12.61 -7.67 6.38
N LYS A 127 -12.16 -7.70 5.11
CA LYS A 127 -10.79 -7.35 4.74
C LYS A 127 -10.42 -5.92 5.15
N VAL A 128 -11.32 -4.95 4.94
CA VAL A 128 -11.11 -3.55 5.37
C VAL A 128 -10.93 -3.47 6.88
N HIS A 129 -11.84 -4.08 7.66
CA HIS A 129 -11.74 -4.09 9.11
C HIS A 129 -10.42 -4.70 9.58
N ARG A 130 -10.07 -5.85 9.03
CA ARG A 130 -8.81 -6.52 9.38
C ARG A 130 -7.59 -5.69 9.01
N ALA A 131 -7.58 -5.05 7.84
CA ALA A 131 -6.48 -4.18 7.43
C ALA A 131 -6.29 -2.99 8.38
N VAL A 132 -7.37 -2.33 8.79
CA VAL A 132 -7.34 -1.21 9.74
C VAL A 132 -6.87 -1.67 11.13
N GLU A 133 -7.39 -2.79 11.65
CA GLU A 133 -6.96 -3.37 12.93
C GLU A 133 -5.47 -3.70 12.94
N MET A 134 -4.93 -4.14 11.80
CA MET A 134 -3.52 -4.44 11.63
C MET A 134 -2.67 -3.20 11.34
N GLY A 135 -3.28 -2.02 11.32
CA GLY A 135 -2.59 -0.73 11.20
C GLY A 135 -2.17 -0.37 9.77
N ALA A 136 -2.93 -0.78 8.76
CA ALA A 136 -2.76 -0.26 7.41
C ALA A 136 -3.08 1.24 7.37
N GLU A 137 -2.18 2.05 6.84
CA GLU A 137 -2.36 3.50 6.75
C GLU A 137 -3.20 3.92 5.55
N ALA A 138 -3.29 3.06 4.53
CA ALA A 138 -4.11 3.30 3.35
C ALA A 138 -4.78 2.03 2.84
N ILE A 139 -5.95 2.21 2.25
CA ILE A 139 -6.71 1.18 1.55
C ILE A 139 -7.00 1.68 0.14
N MET A 140 -6.68 0.87 -0.86
CA MET A 140 -6.96 1.17 -2.25
C MET A 140 -8.05 0.26 -2.78
N ASP A 141 -9.20 0.85 -3.12
CA ASP A 141 -10.31 0.17 -3.76
C ASP A 141 -10.01 -0.04 -5.26
N LEU A 142 -9.76 -1.28 -5.62
CA LEU A 142 -9.52 -1.73 -6.99
C LEU A 142 -10.74 -2.41 -7.60
N SER A 143 -11.93 -2.19 -7.07
CA SER A 143 -13.17 -2.78 -7.56
C SER A 143 -13.35 -2.54 -9.05
N SER A 144 -13.65 -3.61 -9.77
CA SER A 144 -13.82 -3.61 -11.22
C SER A 144 -15.15 -4.24 -11.65
N PHE A 145 -16.07 -4.46 -10.69
CA PHE A 145 -17.38 -5.04 -10.96
C PHE A 145 -18.40 -4.69 -9.85
N GLY A 146 -19.68 -4.56 -10.23
CA GLY A 146 -20.78 -4.29 -9.33
C GLY A 146 -20.99 -2.80 -9.07
N ASP A 147 -21.61 -2.47 -7.93
CA ASP A 147 -21.82 -1.08 -7.49
C ASP A 147 -20.56 -0.58 -6.74
N THR A 148 -19.53 -0.23 -7.53
CA THR A 148 -18.25 0.26 -7.04
C THR A 148 -18.41 1.56 -6.23
N ARG A 149 -19.37 2.40 -6.62
CA ARG A 149 -19.62 3.68 -5.93
C ARG A 149 -20.15 3.49 -4.51
N LYS A 150 -21.00 2.48 -4.30
CA LYS A 150 -21.51 2.15 -2.96
C LYS A 150 -20.39 1.75 -2.02
N PHE A 151 -19.47 0.89 -2.49
CA PHE A 151 -18.33 0.45 -1.68
C PHE A 151 -17.38 1.60 -1.39
N ARG A 152 -17.02 2.40 -2.39
CA ARG A 152 -16.17 3.59 -2.24
C ARG A 152 -16.71 4.59 -1.22
N ARG A 153 -18.02 4.89 -1.27
CA ARG A 153 -18.66 5.78 -0.28
C ARG A 153 -18.67 5.20 1.11
N TYR A 154 -18.90 3.90 1.25
CA TYR A 154 -18.77 3.23 2.54
C TYR A 154 -17.38 3.46 3.14
N LEU A 155 -16.32 3.31 2.34
CA LEU A 155 -14.94 3.52 2.79
C LEU A 155 -14.73 4.97 3.25
N THR A 156 -15.09 5.96 2.43
CA THR A 156 -14.86 7.37 2.76
C THR A 156 -15.78 7.92 3.87
N GLU A 157 -16.84 7.22 4.21
CA GLU A 157 -17.72 7.56 5.33
C GLU A 157 -17.31 6.91 6.64
N ASN A 158 -16.67 5.73 6.61
CA ASN A 158 -16.49 4.89 7.80
C ASN A 158 -15.02 4.52 8.08
N CYS A 159 -14.14 4.44 7.09
CA CYS A 159 -12.77 3.96 7.28
C CYS A 159 -11.84 5.09 7.73
N PRO A 160 -11.03 4.92 8.78
CA PRO A 160 -10.05 5.94 9.22
C PRO A 160 -8.77 5.97 8.37
N ALA A 161 -8.50 4.96 7.54
CA ALA A 161 -7.34 4.94 6.66
C ALA A 161 -7.53 5.85 5.44
N MET A 162 -6.43 6.30 4.83
CA MET A 162 -6.47 7.02 3.55
C MET A 162 -7.08 6.12 2.47
N ILE A 163 -8.04 6.63 1.70
CA ILE A 163 -8.70 5.87 0.64
C ILE A 163 -8.16 6.27 -0.72
N GLY A 164 -7.62 5.27 -1.43
CA GLY A 164 -7.15 5.38 -2.80
C GLY A 164 -8.06 4.67 -3.79
N THR A 165 -8.07 5.13 -5.04
CA THR A 165 -8.78 4.48 -6.14
C THR A 165 -8.03 4.61 -7.47
N VAL A 166 -8.47 3.83 -8.46
CA VAL A 166 -7.99 3.88 -9.85
C VAL A 166 -9.18 4.18 -10.77
N PRO A 167 -9.51 5.45 -11.04
CA PRO A 167 -10.72 5.85 -11.76
C PRO A 167 -10.93 5.16 -13.11
N ILE A 168 -9.85 4.82 -13.81
CA ILE A 168 -9.93 4.13 -15.11
C ILE A 168 -10.65 2.78 -15.04
N TYR A 169 -10.59 2.06 -13.90
CA TYR A 169 -11.31 0.79 -13.74
C TYR A 169 -12.82 1.02 -13.69
N ASP A 170 -13.22 2.06 -12.97
CA ASP A 170 -14.64 2.37 -12.77
C ASP A 170 -15.30 2.91 -14.05
N ALA A 171 -14.58 3.65 -14.88
CA ALA A 171 -15.10 4.16 -16.14
C ALA A 171 -15.64 3.04 -17.05
N VAL A 172 -14.90 1.93 -17.15
CA VAL A 172 -15.31 0.78 -17.96
C VAL A 172 -16.56 0.11 -17.37
N VAL A 173 -16.64 0.05 -16.03
CA VAL A 173 -17.78 -0.53 -15.30
C VAL A 173 -19.01 0.38 -15.37
N TYR A 174 -18.82 1.67 -15.11
CA TYR A 174 -19.90 2.65 -14.98
C TYR A 174 -20.65 2.91 -16.30
N TYR A 175 -19.89 3.10 -17.40
CA TYR A 175 -20.50 3.44 -18.68
C TYR A 175 -21.06 2.24 -19.45
N HIS A 176 -20.67 1.02 -19.13
CA HIS A 176 -21.11 -0.21 -19.82
C HIS A 176 -20.96 -0.12 -21.35
N LYS A 177 -19.93 0.56 -21.83
CA LYS A 177 -19.63 0.79 -23.24
C LYS A 177 -18.41 -0.02 -23.69
N PRO A 178 -18.33 -0.40 -24.98
CA PRO A 178 -17.07 -0.81 -25.56
C PRO A 178 -15.98 0.25 -25.33
N LEU A 179 -14.78 -0.16 -24.98
CA LEU A 179 -13.67 0.72 -24.62
C LEU A 179 -13.46 1.86 -25.64
N LYS A 180 -13.51 1.55 -26.94
CA LYS A 180 -13.38 2.54 -28.04
C LYS A 180 -14.47 3.63 -28.03
N GLN A 181 -15.61 3.40 -27.39
CA GLN A 181 -16.73 4.35 -27.35
C GLN A 181 -16.74 5.23 -26.11
N ILE A 182 -15.86 4.98 -25.17
CA ILE A 182 -15.68 5.88 -24.02
C ILE A 182 -14.96 7.12 -24.54
N THR A 183 -15.56 8.27 -24.36
CA THR A 183 -15.02 9.56 -24.82
C THR A 183 -13.99 10.11 -23.86
N ALA A 184 -13.10 10.98 -24.34
CA ALA A 184 -12.12 11.67 -23.51
C ALA A 184 -12.79 12.39 -22.32
N ARG A 185 -13.97 12.99 -22.54
CA ARG A 185 -14.73 13.67 -21.48
C ARG A 185 -15.20 12.71 -20.39
N GLU A 186 -15.71 11.55 -20.77
CA GLU A 186 -16.17 10.53 -19.82
C GLU A 186 -15.04 10.02 -18.91
N TRP A 187 -13.80 9.95 -19.39
CA TRP A 187 -12.64 9.63 -18.55
C TRP A 187 -12.41 10.71 -17.45
N ILE A 188 -12.61 11.98 -17.77
CA ILE A 188 -12.43 13.06 -16.79
C ILE A 188 -13.61 13.15 -15.82
N ASP A 189 -14.83 12.88 -16.30
CA ASP A 189 -16.04 12.89 -15.46
C ASP A 189 -15.97 11.80 -14.35
N ILE A 190 -15.37 10.63 -14.64
CA ILE A 190 -15.13 9.61 -13.62
C ILE A 190 -14.11 10.08 -12.57
N VAL A 191 -13.04 10.78 -12.97
CA VAL A 191 -12.09 11.36 -12.00
C VAL A 191 -12.82 12.32 -11.04
N ARG A 192 -13.68 13.17 -11.57
CA ARG A 192 -14.51 14.07 -10.75
C ARG A 192 -15.43 13.32 -9.81
N MET A 193 -16.10 12.28 -10.28
CA MET A 193 -16.99 11.45 -9.45
C MET A 193 -16.26 10.82 -8.26
N HIS A 194 -15.04 10.31 -8.45
CA HIS A 194 -14.24 9.77 -7.35
C HIS A 194 -13.83 10.85 -6.34
N ALA A 195 -13.44 12.03 -6.81
CA ALA A 195 -13.11 13.16 -5.94
C ALA A 195 -14.34 13.58 -5.10
N GLU A 196 -15.53 13.63 -5.73
CA GLU A 196 -16.81 13.94 -5.07
C GLU A 196 -17.20 12.91 -4.02
N ASP A 197 -16.88 11.65 -4.24
CA ASP A 197 -17.17 10.56 -3.29
C ASP A 197 -16.22 10.55 -2.08
N GLY A 198 -15.22 11.46 -2.01
CA GLY A 198 -14.38 11.66 -0.84
C GLY A 198 -13.04 10.91 -0.86
N VAL A 199 -12.61 10.40 -2.01
CA VAL A 199 -11.34 9.67 -2.18
C VAL A 199 -10.14 10.59 -1.91
N ASP A 200 -9.18 10.14 -1.10
CA ASP A 200 -8.02 10.95 -0.67
C ASP A 200 -6.92 11.02 -1.72
N PHE A 201 -6.73 9.92 -2.48
CA PHE A 201 -5.78 9.90 -3.58
C PHE A 201 -6.29 9.05 -4.75
N MET A 202 -5.88 9.40 -5.94
CA MET A 202 -6.28 8.70 -7.17
C MET A 202 -5.06 8.36 -8.02
N THR A 203 -4.98 7.11 -8.46
CA THR A 203 -3.99 6.68 -9.44
C THR A 203 -4.44 7.04 -10.84
N ILE A 204 -3.68 7.91 -11.48
CA ILE A 204 -3.93 8.42 -12.83
C ILE A 204 -2.75 8.06 -13.75
N HIS A 205 -2.99 7.20 -14.74
CA HIS A 205 -1.97 6.75 -15.69
C HIS A 205 -1.76 7.79 -16.80
N CYS A 206 -1.20 8.93 -16.43
CA CYS A 206 -0.98 10.06 -17.34
C CYS A 206 0.45 10.09 -17.95
N GLY A 207 1.37 9.24 -17.50
CA GLY A 207 2.75 9.19 -18.02
C GLY A 207 2.86 8.54 -19.39
N ILE A 208 1.93 7.63 -19.73
CA ILE A 208 1.87 7.04 -21.06
C ILE A 208 1.08 7.97 -22.02
N ASN A 209 1.76 8.55 -22.99
CA ASN A 209 1.19 9.38 -24.05
C ASN A 209 1.53 8.78 -25.42
N ARG A 210 1.14 9.42 -26.54
CA ARG A 210 1.39 8.89 -27.88
C ARG A 210 2.90 8.72 -28.17
N GLU A 211 3.75 9.57 -27.63
CA GLU A 211 5.19 9.49 -27.81
C GLU A 211 5.77 8.29 -27.04
N THR A 212 5.44 8.19 -25.74
CA THR A 212 5.88 7.05 -24.90
C THR A 212 5.33 5.74 -25.43
N ALA A 213 4.07 5.69 -25.90
CA ALA A 213 3.45 4.54 -26.53
C ALA A 213 4.17 4.12 -27.83
N HIS A 214 4.58 5.10 -28.65
CA HIS A 214 5.35 4.82 -29.85
C HIS A 214 6.73 4.22 -29.55
N LYS A 215 7.42 4.75 -28.53
CA LYS A 215 8.70 4.22 -28.06
C LYS A 215 8.55 2.84 -27.47
N PHE A 216 7.48 2.63 -26.65
CA PHE A 216 7.15 1.33 -26.07
C PHE A 216 6.98 0.24 -27.13
N LYS A 217 6.29 0.50 -28.24
CA LYS A 217 6.13 -0.48 -29.33
C LYS A 217 7.45 -0.91 -29.99
N LYS A 218 8.48 -0.08 -29.90
CA LYS A 218 9.83 -0.41 -30.41
C LYS A 218 10.66 -1.18 -29.38
N ASN A 219 10.32 -1.06 -28.12
CA ASN A 219 10.98 -1.75 -27.02
C ASN A 219 10.39 -3.16 -26.89
N LYS A 220 11.24 -4.17 -27.02
CA LYS A 220 10.79 -5.57 -26.95
C LYS A 220 10.82 -6.04 -25.50
N ARG A 221 9.71 -5.85 -24.79
CA ARG A 221 9.52 -6.41 -23.46
C ARG A 221 9.11 -7.88 -23.50
N LEU A 222 9.44 -8.60 -22.42
CA LEU A 222 9.04 -9.98 -22.24
C LEU A 222 7.56 -10.08 -21.82
N THR A 223 7.10 -9.20 -20.91
CA THR A 223 5.73 -9.20 -20.36
C THR A 223 4.86 -8.03 -20.84
N ASN A 224 5.38 -7.15 -21.69
CA ASN A 224 4.67 -5.96 -22.19
C ASN A 224 4.20 -5.01 -21.07
N ILE A 225 2.95 -4.47 -21.17
CA ILE A 225 2.31 -3.64 -20.15
C ILE A 225 1.50 -4.54 -19.21
N VAL A 226 1.91 -4.64 -17.96
CA VAL A 226 1.24 -5.44 -16.93
C VAL A 226 0.36 -4.58 -16.01
N SER A 227 0.52 -3.26 -16.03
CA SER A 227 -0.39 -2.35 -15.36
C SER A 227 -1.78 -2.45 -15.96
N ARG A 228 -2.78 -2.83 -15.15
CA ARG A 228 -4.17 -2.93 -15.62
C ARG A 228 -4.68 -1.59 -16.17
N GLY A 229 -4.48 -0.48 -15.43
CA GLY A 229 -4.86 0.84 -15.89
C GLY A 229 -4.05 1.31 -17.10
N GLY A 230 -2.74 1.06 -17.09
CA GLY A 230 -1.86 1.35 -18.21
C GLY A 230 -2.27 0.61 -19.50
N SER A 231 -2.62 -0.67 -19.40
CA SER A 231 -3.07 -1.45 -20.56
C SER A 231 -4.42 -1.00 -21.12
N ILE A 232 -5.35 -0.58 -20.25
CA ILE A 232 -6.66 -0.06 -20.67
C ILE A 232 -6.48 1.24 -21.47
N ILE A 233 -5.71 2.20 -20.93
CA ILE A 233 -5.52 3.48 -21.62
C ILE A 233 -4.68 3.34 -22.89
N PHE A 234 -3.65 2.48 -22.87
CA PHE A 234 -2.88 2.16 -24.07
C PHE A 234 -3.77 1.58 -25.17
N ALA A 235 -4.64 0.61 -24.83
CA ALA A 235 -5.58 0.01 -25.79
C ALA A 235 -6.57 1.06 -26.32
N TRP A 236 -7.07 1.96 -25.47
CA TRP A 236 -7.95 3.04 -25.90
C TRP A 236 -7.28 3.97 -26.91
N MET A 237 -6.06 4.43 -26.62
CA MET A 237 -5.25 5.26 -27.52
C MET A 237 -5.01 4.58 -28.88
N GLU A 238 -4.71 3.28 -28.88
CA GLU A 238 -4.48 2.53 -30.11
C GLU A 238 -5.74 2.33 -30.95
N MET A 239 -6.89 2.13 -30.30
CA MET A 239 -8.17 1.92 -30.99
C MET A 239 -8.79 3.21 -31.53
N THR A 240 -8.57 4.33 -30.84
CA THR A 240 -9.14 5.64 -31.23
C THR A 240 -8.17 6.44 -32.10
N GLY A 241 -6.88 6.30 -31.92
CA GLY A 241 -5.85 7.14 -32.50
C GLY A 241 -5.71 8.50 -31.78
N GLU A 242 -6.43 8.70 -30.66
CA GLU A 242 -6.41 9.91 -29.85
C GLU A 242 -5.29 9.89 -28.81
N GLU A 243 -4.98 11.04 -28.21
CA GLU A 243 -4.02 11.16 -27.11
C GLU A 243 -4.65 10.62 -25.82
N ASN A 244 -3.82 10.23 -24.84
CA ASN A 244 -4.26 9.86 -23.50
C ASN A 244 -5.03 11.03 -22.85
N PRO A 245 -6.33 10.90 -22.57
CA PRO A 245 -7.12 11.98 -21.98
C PRO A 245 -6.57 12.48 -20.63
N PHE A 246 -5.96 11.59 -19.83
CA PHE A 246 -5.37 11.98 -18.55
C PHE A 246 -4.09 12.82 -18.71
N TYR A 247 -3.39 12.69 -19.85
CA TYR A 247 -2.26 13.53 -20.21
C TYR A 247 -2.74 14.82 -20.86
N GLU A 248 -3.64 14.74 -21.84
CA GLU A 248 -4.14 15.88 -22.62
C GLU A 248 -4.91 16.88 -21.74
N PHE A 249 -5.81 16.39 -20.88
CA PHE A 249 -6.64 17.22 -19.98
C PHE A 249 -6.09 17.25 -18.54
N PHE A 250 -4.78 17.12 -18.38
CA PHE A 250 -4.16 17.06 -17.05
C PHE A 250 -4.47 18.30 -16.20
N ASP A 251 -4.55 19.50 -16.80
CA ASP A 251 -4.91 20.73 -16.06
C ASP A 251 -6.34 20.70 -15.51
N GLU A 252 -7.30 20.07 -16.22
CA GLU A 252 -8.65 19.88 -15.69
C GLU A 252 -8.66 18.92 -14.49
N ILE A 253 -7.86 17.87 -14.56
CA ILE A 253 -7.68 16.96 -13.43
C ILE A 253 -7.08 17.69 -12.23
N LEU A 254 -6.11 18.58 -12.44
CA LEU A 254 -5.53 19.40 -11.39
C LEU A 254 -6.55 20.32 -10.73
N GLU A 255 -7.46 20.92 -11.50
CA GLU A 255 -8.53 21.75 -10.93
C GLU A 255 -9.52 20.90 -10.09
N ILE A 256 -9.85 19.68 -10.53
CA ILE A 256 -10.66 18.74 -9.73
C ILE A 256 -9.93 18.42 -8.42
N CYS A 257 -8.65 18.03 -8.50
CA CYS A 257 -7.85 17.71 -7.32
C CYS A 257 -7.75 18.88 -6.34
N ARG A 258 -7.59 20.10 -6.87
CA ARG A 258 -7.55 21.32 -6.06
C ARG A 258 -8.88 21.63 -5.37
N GLU A 259 -10.00 21.39 -6.04
CA GLU A 259 -11.35 21.62 -5.51
C GLU A 259 -11.62 20.74 -4.27
N TYR A 260 -11.23 19.47 -4.33
CA TYR A 260 -11.51 18.46 -3.30
C TYR A 260 -10.32 18.16 -2.36
N ASP A 261 -9.14 18.72 -2.63
CA ASP A 261 -7.85 18.40 -1.99
C ASP A 261 -7.48 16.91 -2.13
N VAL A 262 -7.59 16.41 -3.35
CA VAL A 262 -7.19 15.05 -3.70
C VAL A 262 -5.71 15.02 -4.08
N THR A 263 -4.98 14.06 -3.55
CA THR A 263 -3.60 13.78 -3.95
C THR A 263 -3.56 12.96 -5.23
N LEU A 264 -2.71 13.33 -6.18
CA LEU A 264 -2.44 12.51 -7.36
C LEU A 264 -1.39 11.45 -7.06
N SER A 265 -1.72 10.20 -7.36
CA SER A 265 -0.78 9.10 -7.53
C SER A 265 -0.53 8.97 -9.03
N LEU A 266 0.63 9.43 -9.52
CA LEU A 266 0.96 9.38 -10.93
C LEU A 266 1.36 7.94 -11.28
N GLY A 267 0.43 7.24 -11.96
CA GLY A 267 0.49 5.81 -12.21
C GLY A 267 1.57 5.41 -13.24
N ASP A 268 2.25 4.32 -12.97
CA ASP A 268 3.31 3.73 -13.78
C ASP A 268 2.78 2.69 -14.78
N ALA A 269 2.22 3.13 -15.89
CA ALA A 269 1.71 2.24 -16.94
C ALA A 269 2.80 1.28 -17.46
N CYS A 270 4.03 1.76 -17.53
CA CYS A 270 5.19 1.01 -18.02
C CYS A 270 6.02 0.35 -16.90
N ARG A 271 5.46 0.13 -15.69
CA ARG A 271 6.19 -0.64 -14.67
C ARG A 271 6.55 -2.04 -15.18
N PRO A 272 7.75 -2.58 -14.84
CA PRO A 272 8.13 -3.92 -15.26
C PRO A 272 7.26 -4.99 -14.57
N GLY A 273 6.83 -5.99 -15.35
CA GLY A 273 6.08 -7.15 -14.90
C GLY A 273 6.92 -8.42 -14.79
N CYS A 274 8.20 -8.32 -15.05
CA CYS A 274 9.22 -9.35 -14.80
C CYS A 274 10.60 -8.71 -14.65
N LEU A 275 11.53 -9.45 -14.09
CA LEU A 275 12.90 -8.95 -13.85
C LEU A 275 13.61 -8.50 -15.12
N ALA A 276 13.35 -9.17 -16.26
CA ALA A 276 14.00 -8.88 -17.54
C ALA A 276 13.61 -7.50 -18.11
N ASP A 277 12.43 -7.00 -17.78
CA ASP A 277 11.89 -5.72 -18.27
C ASP A 277 12.27 -4.53 -17.36
N ALA A 278 12.92 -4.79 -16.21
CA ALA A 278 13.26 -3.77 -15.24
C ALA A 278 14.27 -2.75 -15.76
N THR A 279 14.04 -1.47 -15.47
CA THR A 279 14.93 -0.35 -15.83
C THR A 279 15.11 -0.20 -17.34
N ASP A 280 14.13 -0.63 -18.11
CA ASP A 280 14.16 -0.47 -19.57
C ASP A 280 13.82 0.97 -20.01
N ALA A 281 14.02 1.22 -21.31
CA ALA A 281 13.76 2.54 -21.86
C ALA A 281 12.31 3.00 -21.68
N SER A 282 11.35 2.09 -21.71
CA SER A 282 9.92 2.45 -21.54
C SER A 282 9.60 2.89 -20.13
N GLN A 283 10.14 2.21 -19.10
CA GLN A 283 9.99 2.59 -17.71
C GLN A 283 10.59 3.97 -17.44
N ILE A 284 11.82 4.21 -17.93
CA ILE A 284 12.52 5.48 -17.68
C ILE A 284 11.88 6.63 -18.44
N GLU A 285 11.43 6.43 -19.67
CA GLU A 285 10.77 7.46 -20.48
C GLU A 285 9.44 7.91 -19.84
N GLU A 286 8.64 6.95 -19.36
CA GLU A 286 7.44 7.28 -18.60
C GLU A 286 7.78 8.06 -17.33
N LEU A 287 8.83 7.65 -16.59
CA LEU A 287 9.24 8.32 -15.36
C LEU A 287 9.66 9.77 -15.61
N ILE A 288 10.32 10.07 -16.74
CA ILE A 288 10.64 11.44 -17.15
C ILE A 288 9.35 12.25 -17.32
N THR A 289 8.36 11.72 -18.04
CA THR A 289 7.07 12.36 -18.23
C THR A 289 6.36 12.59 -16.88
N LEU A 290 6.39 11.62 -15.96
CA LEU A 290 5.80 11.76 -14.62
C LEU A 290 6.51 12.86 -13.81
N GLY A 291 7.81 13.05 -13.98
CA GLY A 291 8.56 14.15 -13.36
C GLY A 291 8.08 15.53 -13.85
N GLU A 292 7.88 15.70 -15.16
CA GLU A 292 7.35 16.93 -15.75
C GLU A 292 5.92 17.24 -15.25
N LEU A 293 5.07 16.20 -15.17
CA LEU A 293 3.70 16.34 -14.66
C LEU A 293 3.68 16.63 -13.15
N THR A 294 4.65 16.15 -12.39
CA THR A 294 4.83 16.46 -10.96
C THR A 294 5.04 17.97 -10.76
N GLU A 295 5.97 18.58 -11.50
CA GLU A 295 6.18 20.03 -11.44
C GLU A 295 4.92 20.83 -11.83
N ARG A 296 4.21 20.34 -12.86
CA ARG A 296 2.98 20.99 -13.35
C ARG A 296 1.89 20.96 -12.28
N ALA A 297 1.73 19.84 -11.57
CA ALA A 297 0.80 19.70 -10.45
C ALA A 297 1.19 20.61 -9.27
N TRP A 298 2.46 20.66 -8.93
CA TRP A 298 2.95 21.52 -7.86
C TRP A 298 2.74 23.02 -8.14
N LYS A 299 2.83 23.47 -9.41
CA LYS A 299 2.49 24.86 -9.79
C LYS A 299 1.04 25.21 -9.45
N LYS A 300 0.15 24.23 -9.45
CA LYS A 300 -1.26 24.35 -9.03
C LYS A 300 -1.49 24.03 -7.54
N ALA A 301 -0.42 23.84 -6.77
CA ALA A 301 -0.47 23.42 -5.37
C ALA A 301 -1.27 22.11 -5.14
N VAL A 302 -1.20 21.15 -6.07
CA VAL A 302 -1.76 19.81 -5.94
C VAL A 302 -0.66 18.87 -5.44
N GLN A 303 -0.96 18.10 -4.39
CA GLN A 303 -0.06 17.09 -3.84
C GLN A 303 0.10 15.93 -4.82
N VAL A 304 1.33 15.40 -4.92
CA VAL A 304 1.69 14.31 -5.84
C VAL A 304 2.53 13.27 -5.12
N MET A 305 2.24 12.01 -5.36
CA MET A 305 3.19 10.89 -5.25
C MET A 305 3.32 10.23 -6.62
N VAL A 306 4.44 9.56 -6.85
CA VAL A 306 4.73 8.86 -8.11
C VAL A 306 4.71 7.37 -7.84
N GLU A 307 4.08 6.59 -8.73
CA GLU A 307 4.14 5.13 -8.67
C GLU A 307 5.42 4.61 -9.32
N GLY A 308 5.86 3.46 -8.87
CA GLY A 308 7.12 2.90 -9.31
C GLY A 308 7.14 1.37 -9.35
N PRO A 309 8.32 0.80 -9.61
CA PRO A 309 8.46 -0.51 -10.21
C PRO A 309 7.81 -1.64 -9.42
N GLY A 310 7.27 -2.63 -10.19
CA GLY A 310 6.75 -3.88 -9.69
C GLY A 310 7.83 -4.95 -9.54
N HIS A 311 8.26 -5.56 -10.66
CA HIS A 311 9.31 -6.58 -10.65
C HIS A 311 10.68 -5.96 -10.94
N MET A 312 11.67 -6.24 -10.07
CA MET A 312 13.00 -5.64 -10.25
C MET A 312 14.08 -6.47 -9.56
N PRO A 313 15.22 -6.72 -10.24
CA PRO A 313 16.38 -7.33 -9.59
C PRO A 313 16.85 -6.51 -8.40
N LEU A 314 17.19 -7.18 -7.29
CA LEU A 314 17.54 -6.54 -6.01
C LEU A 314 18.64 -5.46 -6.17
N ASN A 315 19.63 -5.71 -7.01
CA ASN A 315 20.75 -4.79 -7.25
C ASN A 315 20.38 -3.53 -8.05
N GLN A 316 19.19 -3.45 -8.64
CA GLN A 316 18.73 -2.28 -9.40
C GLN A 316 17.82 -1.35 -8.57
N ILE A 317 17.32 -1.82 -7.42
CA ILE A 317 16.31 -1.10 -6.63
C ILE A 317 16.82 0.25 -6.17
N ALA A 318 17.99 0.32 -5.52
CA ALA A 318 18.53 1.58 -5.00
C ALA A 318 18.74 2.61 -6.11
N ALA A 319 19.29 2.19 -7.25
CA ALA A 319 19.49 3.08 -8.41
C ALA A 319 18.16 3.64 -8.93
N ASN A 320 17.10 2.81 -8.99
CA ASN A 320 15.77 3.28 -9.40
C ASN A 320 15.16 4.27 -8.43
N MET A 321 15.38 4.11 -7.11
CA MET A 321 14.95 5.10 -6.11
C MET A 321 15.66 6.44 -6.32
N GLU A 322 16.95 6.44 -6.61
CA GLU A 322 17.74 7.66 -6.89
C GLU A 322 17.32 8.34 -8.19
N ILE A 323 17.08 7.56 -9.24
CA ILE A 323 16.59 8.06 -10.54
C ILE A 323 15.24 8.77 -10.33
N GLN A 324 14.29 8.13 -9.62
CA GLN A 324 12.99 8.73 -9.34
C GLN A 324 13.13 10.03 -8.55
N LYS A 325 13.91 10.06 -7.48
CA LYS A 325 14.14 11.27 -6.70
C LYS A 325 14.67 12.42 -7.53
N THR A 326 15.56 12.11 -8.46
CA THR A 326 16.14 13.10 -9.36
C THR A 326 15.12 13.59 -10.38
N LEU A 327 14.47 12.68 -11.10
CA LEU A 327 13.55 13.01 -12.17
C LEU A 327 12.22 13.59 -11.68
N CYS A 328 11.75 13.15 -10.50
CA CYS A 328 10.50 13.59 -9.89
C CYS A 328 10.71 14.54 -8.70
N HIS A 329 11.89 15.21 -8.64
CA HIS A 329 12.18 16.35 -7.75
C HIS A 329 12.02 16.04 -6.25
N GLY A 330 12.14 14.77 -5.85
CA GLY A 330 11.98 14.31 -4.47
C GLY A 330 10.53 14.06 -4.03
N ALA A 331 9.58 14.02 -4.95
CA ALA A 331 8.20 13.60 -4.65
C ALA A 331 8.17 12.22 -4.00
N PRO A 332 7.24 11.94 -3.08
CA PRO A 332 7.08 10.63 -2.46
C PRO A 332 6.93 9.52 -3.50
N PHE A 333 7.61 8.38 -3.27
CA PHE A 333 7.61 7.26 -4.18
C PHE A 333 6.80 6.11 -3.59
N TYR A 334 5.80 5.66 -4.35
CA TYR A 334 4.90 4.54 -4.04
C TYR A 334 5.27 3.36 -4.94
N VAL A 335 5.71 2.24 -4.35
CA VAL A 335 6.25 1.10 -5.10
C VAL A 335 5.43 -0.17 -4.86
N LEU A 336 5.32 -1.01 -5.89
CA LEU A 336 4.66 -2.31 -5.84
C LEU A 336 5.69 -3.40 -5.51
N GLY A 337 5.94 -3.65 -4.24
CA GLY A 337 7.02 -4.48 -3.77
C GLY A 337 8.30 -3.66 -3.58
N PRO A 338 9.34 -3.74 -4.48
CA PRO A 338 9.43 -4.56 -5.70
C PRO A 338 9.56 -6.06 -5.47
N ILE A 339 9.01 -6.84 -6.39
CA ILE A 339 9.12 -8.30 -6.40
C ILE A 339 10.50 -8.67 -6.99
N VAL A 340 11.36 -9.31 -6.20
CA VAL A 340 12.78 -9.51 -6.54
C VAL A 340 13.09 -10.81 -7.28
N THR A 341 12.10 -11.66 -7.52
CA THR A 341 12.22 -12.89 -8.32
C THR A 341 10.86 -13.30 -8.87
N ASP A 342 10.84 -13.84 -10.11
CA ASP A 342 9.61 -14.22 -10.81
C ASP A 342 9.23 -15.70 -10.59
N VAL A 343 10.04 -16.48 -9.86
CA VAL A 343 9.89 -17.95 -9.75
C VAL A 343 9.29 -18.42 -8.43
N ALA A 344 8.63 -17.52 -7.70
CA ALA A 344 8.08 -17.82 -6.38
C ALA A 344 6.57 -17.58 -6.25
N PRO A 345 5.71 -18.06 -7.19
CA PRO A 345 4.26 -17.91 -7.05
C PRO A 345 3.76 -18.52 -5.73
N GLY A 346 2.87 -17.84 -5.02
CA GLY A 346 2.40 -18.19 -3.69
C GLY A 346 3.28 -17.65 -2.55
N TYR A 347 4.45 -17.09 -2.88
CA TYR A 347 5.37 -16.43 -1.95
C TYR A 347 5.70 -15.00 -2.35
N ASP A 348 4.89 -14.39 -3.22
CA ASP A 348 5.13 -13.04 -3.73
C ASP A 348 5.17 -11.99 -2.62
N HIS A 349 4.45 -12.19 -1.51
CA HIS A 349 4.53 -11.34 -0.32
C HIS A 349 5.94 -11.35 0.32
N ILE A 350 6.67 -12.47 0.28
CA ILE A 350 8.04 -12.58 0.79
C ILE A 350 9.01 -11.87 -0.16
N THR A 351 8.87 -12.11 -1.47
CA THR A 351 9.75 -11.51 -2.48
C THR A 351 9.55 -9.99 -2.54
N ALA A 352 8.30 -9.53 -2.39
CA ALA A 352 7.95 -8.12 -2.26
C ALA A 352 8.46 -7.48 -0.95
N ALA A 353 8.46 -8.21 0.17
CA ALA A 353 9.00 -7.72 1.43
C ALA A 353 10.52 -7.49 1.34
N ILE A 354 11.26 -8.38 0.68
CA ILE A 354 12.70 -8.22 0.44
C ILE A 354 12.98 -6.96 -0.38
N GLY A 355 12.29 -6.80 -1.51
CA GLY A 355 12.46 -5.65 -2.38
C GLY A 355 11.93 -4.36 -1.76
N GLY A 356 10.81 -4.44 -1.04
CA GLY A 356 10.19 -3.31 -0.34
C GLY A 356 11.09 -2.74 0.75
N ALA A 357 11.74 -3.61 1.53
CA ALA A 357 12.73 -3.17 2.53
C ALA A 357 13.91 -2.44 1.87
N ALA A 358 14.44 -2.98 0.77
CA ALA A 358 15.51 -2.35 0.02
C ALA A 358 15.08 -1.00 -0.59
N ALA A 359 13.89 -0.94 -1.19
CA ALA A 359 13.34 0.27 -1.78
C ALA A 359 13.08 1.36 -0.73
N ALA A 360 12.45 1.01 0.39
CA ALA A 360 12.14 1.95 1.45
C ALA A 360 13.41 2.46 2.16
N ALA A 361 14.40 1.60 2.38
CA ALA A 361 15.71 2.01 2.90
C ALA A 361 16.44 2.97 1.94
N ALA A 362 16.25 2.81 0.62
CA ALA A 362 16.77 3.70 -0.41
C ALA A 362 15.88 4.92 -0.68
N GLY A 363 14.71 5.04 -0.03
CA GLY A 363 13.89 6.24 -0.01
C GLY A 363 12.48 6.16 -0.58
N ALA A 364 11.97 4.97 -0.90
CA ALA A 364 10.54 4.82 -1.13
C ALA A 364 9.77 5.14 0.16
N SER A 365 8.62 5.78 0.06
CA SER A 365 7.85 6.28 1.21
C SER A 365 6.60 5.47 1.48
N PHE A 366 6.15 4.70 0.48
CA PHE A 366 4.89 4.00 0.49
C PHE A 366 5.04 2.65 -0.21
N LEU A 367 4.68 1.59 0.48
CA LEU A 367 4.77 0.23 -0.04
C LEU A 367 3.37 -0.29 -0.34
N CYS A 368 3.12 -0.67 -1.59
CA CYS A 368 1.98 -1.49 -1.91
C CYS A 368 2.23 -2.89 -1.35
N TYR A 369 1.32 -3.38 -0.53
CA TYR A 369 1.43 -4.75 -0.04
C TYR A 369 1.21 -5.74 -1.20
N VAL A 370 1.76 -6.92 -1.05
CA VAL A 370 1.57 -8.04 -1.96
C VAL A 370 1.16 -9.24 -1.11
N THR A 371 0.19 -10.02 -1.59
CA THR A 371 -0.32 -11.20 -0.87
C THR A 371 0.27 -12.51 -1.42
N PRO A 372 0.15 -13.63 -0.69
CA PRO A 372 0.47 -14.94 -1.23
C PRO A 372 -0.34 -15.31 -2.47
N ALA A 373 -1.54 -14.71 -2.62
CA ALA A 373 -2.45 -14.96 -3.74
C ALA A 373 -2.10 -14.18 -5.01
N GLU A 374 -1.10 -13.29 -4.98
CA GLU A 374 -0.72 -12.46 -6.12
C GLU A 374 -0.48 -13.32 -7.37
N HIS A 375 -0.95 -12.86 -8.52
CA HIS A 375 -0.92 -13.56 -9.81
C HIS A 375 -1.69 -14.92 -9.86
N LEU A 376 -2.31 -15.36 -8.75
CA LEU A 376 -2.99 -16.67 -8.66
C LEU A 376 -4.51 -16.56 -8.51
N ARG A 377 -5.00 -15.69 -7.62
CA ARG A 377 -6.42 -15.49 -7.32
C ARG A 377 -6.69 -14.18 -6.59
N LEU A 378 -7.96 -13.81 -6.45
CA LEU A 378 -8.31 -12.72 -5.53
C LEU A 378 -8.01 -13.15 -4.08
N PRO A 379 -7.32 -12.33 -3.27
CA PRO A 379 -6.95 -12.69 -1.91
C PRO A 379 -8.18 -12.80 -0.99
N ASP A 380 -8.14 -13.77 -0.08
CA ASP A 380 -9.05 -13.85 1.05
C ASP A 380 -8.49 -13.07 2.27
N VAL A 381 -9.18 -13.14 3.42
CA VAL A 381 -8.81 -12.39 4.63
C VAL A 381 -7.44 -12.83 5.19
N GLU A 382 -7.12 -14.13 5.11
CA GLU A 382 -5.82 -14.65 5.58
C GLU A 382 -4.69 -14.23 4.65
N ASP A 383 -4.90 -14.26 3.32
CA ASP A 383 -3.91 -13.72 2.38
C ASP A 383 -3.63 -12.23 2.62
N VAL A 384 -4.69 -11.45 2.91
CA VAL A 384 -4.57 -10.02 3.26
C VAL A 384 -3.73 -9.85 4.52
N LYS A 385 -3.98 -10.66 5.56
CA LYS A 385 -3.20 -10.65 6.79
C LYS A 385 -1.71 -10.95 6.53
N GLU A 386 -1.40 -12.02 5.82
CA GLU A 386 -0.01 -12.39 5.50
C GLU A 386 0.70 -11.29 4.71
N GLY A 387 0.01 -10.69 3.72
CA GLY A 387 0.56 -9.58 2.93
C GLY A 387 0.84 -8.32 3.76
N ILE A 388 -0.07 -7.96 4.68
CA ILE A 388 0.12 -6.82 5.58
C ILE A 388 1.33 -7.04 6.48
N ILE A 389 1.46 -8.21 7.10
CA ILE A 389 2.59 -8.51 7.99
C ILE A 389 3.90 -8.46 7.21
N ALA A 390 3.97 -9.05 6.01
CA ALA A 390 5.15 -9.01 5.17
C ALA A 390 5.56 -7.56 4.82
N ALA A 391 4.62 -6.72 4.41
CA ALA A 391 4.85 -5.32 4.08
C ALA A 391 5.27 -4.50 5.32
N ARG A 392 4.66 -4.74 6.49
CA ARG A 392 5.06 -4.08 7.76
C ARG A 392 6.45 -4.47 8.23
N ILE A 393 6.85 -5.73 8.05
CA ILE A 393 8.23 -6.17 8.34
C ILE A 393 9.21 -5.41 7.44
N ALA A 394 8.90 -5.29 6.15
CA ALA A 394 9.73 -4.55 5.19
C ALA A 394 9.84 -3.06 5.56
N ALA A 395 8.70 -2.42 5.85
CA ALA A 395 8.64 -1.01 6.25
C ALA A 395 9.44 -0.75 7.54
N HIS A 396 9.25 -1.59 8.56
CA HIS A 396 9.95 -1.45 9.84
C HIS A 396 11.47 -1.65 9.71
N ALA A 397 11.90 -2.67 8.97
CA ALA A 397 13.32 -2.89 8.71
C ALA A 397 13.97 -1.68 7.99
N ALA A 398 13.26 -1.07 7.04
CA ALA A 398 13.72 0.13 6.37
C ALA A 398 13.73 1.35 7.30
N ASP A 399 12.73 1.50 8.16
CA ASP A 399 12.67 2.61 9.12
C ASP A 399 13.80 2.57 10.13
N ILE A 400 14.21 1.38 10.58
CA ILE A 400 15.43 1.19 11.38
C ILE A 400 16.66 1.67 10.59
N ALA A 401 16.81 1.23 9.34
CA ALA A 401 17.95 1.59 8.49
C ALA A 401 18.03 3.10 8.20
N LYS A 402 16.89 3.78 8.08
CA LYS A 402 16.77 5.24 7.90
C LYS A 402 16.99 6.03 9.20
N GLY A 403 17.00 5.38 10.36
CA GLY A 403 17.07 6.05 11.67
C GLY A 403 15.80 6.82 12.01
N VAL A 404 14.63 6.31 11.59
CA VAL A 404 13.33 6.91 11.95
C VAL A 404 13.14 6.85 13.46
N PRO A 405 12.65 7.92 14.12
CA PRO A 405 12.45 7.94 15.57
C PRO A 405 11.62 6.75 16.07
N ASP A 406 12.07 6.15 17.18
CA ASP A 406 11.47 5.00 17.88
C ASP A 406 11.45 3.67 17.12
N ALA A 407 11.90 3.58 15.87
CA ALA A 407 11.93 2.31 15.16
C ALA A 407 12.77 1.26 15.93
N MET A 408 14.00 1.61 16.29
CA MET A 408 14.90 0.73 17.05
C MET A 408 14.42 0.46 18.48
N GLU A 409 13.66 1.37 19.10
CA GLU A 409 13.15 1.19 20.47
C GLU A 409 12.15 0.03 20.58
N TRP A 410 11.40 -0.24 19.54
CA TRP A 410 10.51 -1.39 19.49
C TRP A 410 11.31 -2.71 19.51
N ASP A 411 12.38 -2.82 18.72
CA ASP A 411 13.28 -3.98 18.71
C ASP A 411 14.05 -4.13 20.02
N ASN A 412 14.50 -3.02 20.62
CA ASN A 412 15.13 -3.02 21.93
C ASN A 412 14.19 -3.54 23.02
N SER A 413 12.92 -3.15 22.98
CA SER A 413 11.88 -3.62 23.91
C SER A 413 11.64 -5.12 23.74
N MET A 414 11.50 -5.60 22.50
CA MET A 414 11.40 -7.04 22.19
C MET A 414 12.63 -7.82 22.69
N SER A 415 13.83 -7.27 22.47
CA SER A 415 15.08 -7.90 22.91
C SER A 415 15.19 -7.96 24.43
N ALA A 416 14.73 -6.92 25.13
CA ALA A 416 14.67 -6.90 26.60
C ALA A 416 13.68 -7.95 27.15
N ALA A 417 12.52 -8.10 26.54
CA ALA A 417 11.55 -9.14 26.89
C ALA A 417 12.11 -10.53 26.62
N ARG A 418 12.78 -10.72 25.47
CA ARG A 418 13.46 -11.98 25.10
C ARG A 418 14.57 -12.33 26.09
N LYS A 419 15.38 -11.37 26.55
CA LYS A 419 16.42 -11.60 27.57
C LYS A 419 15.81 -12.11 28.87
N LYS A 420 14.65 -11.61 29.28
CA LYS A 420 13.93 -12.03 30.48
C LYS A 420 13.13 -13.33 30.30
N LEU A 421 13.03 -13.85 29.08
CA LEU A 421 12.14 -14.96 28.70
C LEU A 421 10.66 -14.65 29.01
N ASP A 422 10.29 -13.36 28.95
CA ASP A 422 8.93 -12.88 29.18
C ASP A 422 8.08 -13.07 27.90
N TRP A 423 7.52 -14.25 27.77
CA TRP A 423 6.73 -14.65 26.60
C TRP A 423 5.49 -13.76 26.40
N LYS A 424 4.85 -13.38 27.50
CA LYS A 424 3.66 -12.51 27.42
C LYS A 424 4.01 -11.16 26.82
N GLU A 425 5.12 -10.57 27.27
CA GLU A 425 5.57 -9.29 26.73
C GLU A 425 6.10 -9.44 25.29
N MET A 426 6.79 -10.54 24.94
CA MET A 426 7.18 -10.82 23.56
C MET A 426 5.98 -10.89 22.61
N PHE A 427 4.87 -11.55 23.01
CA PHE A 427 3.67 -11.60 22.20
C PHE A 427 3.02 -10.24 22.06
N ARG A 428 2.90 -9.49 23.17
CA ARG A 428 2.36 -8.12 23.12
C ARG A 428 3.14 -7.19 22.16
N LEU A 429 4.43 -7.41 22.04
CA LEU A 429 5.32 -6.62 21.16
C LEU A 429 5.39 -7.19 19.73
N ALA A 430 4.87 -8.37 19.45
CA ALA A 430 4.94 -8.98 18.13
C ALA A 430 4.08 -8.23 17.10
N MET A 431 4.51 -8.20 15.84
CA MET A 431 3.69 -7.66 14.73
C MET A 431 2.46 -8.53 14.44
N ASP A 432 2.56 -9.84 14.69
CA ASP A 432 1.46 -10.80 14.65
C ASP A 432 1.47 -11.64 15.94
N PRO A 433 0.85 -11.13 17.00
CA PRO A 433 0.78 -11.86 18.27
C PRO A 433 0.02 -13.18 18.17
N GLU A 434 -1.09 -13.22 17.42
CA GLU A 434 -1.92 -14.42 17.25
C GLU A 434 -1.12 -15.59 16.64
N LYS A 435 -0.31 -15.32 15.62
CA LYS A 435 0.54 -16.32 14.99
C LYS A 435 1.66 -16.79 15.94
N ALA A 436 2.28 -15.85 16.65
CA ALA A 436 3.36 -16.15 17.58
C ALA A 436 2.89 -17.02 18.76
N GLU A 437 1.75 -16.69 19.37
CA GLU A 437 1.11 -17.46 20.44
C GLU A 437 0.74 -18.87 19.95
N ARG A 438 0.02 -18.98 18.84
CA ARG A 438 -0.39 -20.26 18.25
C ARG A 438 0.81 -21.16 17.97
N TYR A 439 1.92 -20.63 17.42
CA TYR A 439 3.11 -21.42 17.14
C TYR A 439 3.75 -21.97 18.42
N ARG A 440 3.75 -21.18 19.52
CA ARG A 440 4.23 -21.65 20.79
C ARG A 440 3.33 -22.74 21.39
N GLU A 441 2.01 -22.53 21.37
CA GLU A 441 1.02 -23.46 21.91
C GLU A 441 1.05 -24.84 21.25
N THR A 442 1.37 -24.90 19.95
CA THR A 442 1.46 -26.18 19.22
C THR A 442 2.63 -27.06 19.66
N SER A 443 3.60 -26.52 20.41
CA SER A 443 4.78 -27.27 20.89
C SER A 443 5.29 -26.69 22.21
N MET A 444 4.46 -26.74 23.24
CA MET A 444 4.83 -26.29 24.60
C MET A 444 5.93 -27.18 25.21
N PRO A 445 6.99 -26.60 25.75
CA PRO A 445 8.00 -27.36 26.48
C PRO A 445 7.48 -27.73 27.88
N GLU A 446 8.07 -28.76 28.50
CA GLU A 446 7.76 -29.14 29.89
C GLU A 446 8.02 -27.97 30.87
N LYS A 447 9.07 -27.20 30.63
CA LYS A 447 9.40 -25.97 31.37
C LYS A 447 8.96 -24.76 30.55
N GLU A 448 8.00 -23.99 31.05
CA GLU A 448 7.39 -22.85 30.34
C GLU A 448 8.36 -21.68 30.10
N ASP A 449 9.52 -21.65 30.76
CA ASP A 449 10.50 -20.55 30.67
C ASP A 449 11.36 -20.60 29.39
N THR A 450 11.38 -21.72 28.66
CA THR A 450 12.13 -21.86 27.40
C THR A 450 11.22 -22.25 26.24
N CYS A 451 11.77 -22.32 25.02
CA CYS A 451 11.07 -22.94 23.89
C CYS A 451 11.47 -24.42 23.73
N SER A 452 10.61 -25.17 23.05
CA SER A 452 10.86 -26.60 22.77
C SER A 452 12.07 -26.84 21.85
N MET A 453 12.56 -25.81 21.13
CA MET A 453 13.74 -25.94 20.25
C MET A 453 15.04 -26.13 21.05
N CYS A 454 15.25 -25.39 22.14
CA CYS A 454 16.48 -25.37 22.88
C CYS A 454 16.39 -26.12 24.23
N GLY A 455 15.23 -26.07 24.92
CA GLY A 455 15.06 -26.68 26.25
C GLY A 455 16.17 -26.24 27.23
N ASN A 456 16.84 -27.22 27.84
CA ASN A 456 17.94 -26.95 28.77
C ASN A 456 19.20 -26.34 28.11
N PHE A 457 19.32 -26.38 26.78
CA PHE A 457 20.40 -25.71 26.01
C PHE A 457 20.12 -24.28 25.71
N CYS A 458 19.06 -23.65 26.24
CA CYS A 458 18.71 -22.25 25.96
C CYS A 458 19.86 -21.33 26.35
N ALA A 459 20.51 -20.76 25.34
CA ALA A 459 21.66 -19.87 25.54
C ALA A 459 21.30 -18.63 26.38
N VAL A 460 20.11 -18.03 26.13
CA VAL A 460 19.64 -16.85 26.89
C VAL A 460 19.49 -17.19 28.38
N LYS A 461 18.79 -18.27 28.69
CA LYS A 461 18.58 -18.73 30.07
C LYS A 461 19.92 -19.04 30.77
N ASN A 462 20.76 -19.85 30.12
CA ASN A 462 22.02 -20.29 30.71
C ASN A 462 23.02 -19.13 30.91
N MET A 463 23.09 -18.19 29.94
CA MET A 463 23.95 -17.01 30.09
C MET A 463 23.46 -16.05 31.19
N ASN A 464 22.16 -15.84 31.35
CA ASN A 464 21.63 -15.06 32.47
C ASN A 464 22.07 -15.69 33.82
N ARG A 465 21.84 -17.01 34.02
CA ARG A 465 22.23 -17.75 35.24
C ARG A 465 23.73 -17.67 35.53
N ILE A 466 24.57 -17.86 34.51
CA ILE A 466 26.03 -17.76 34.63
C ILE A 466 26.46 -16.35 35.05
N LEU A 467 25.88 -15.31 34.45
CA LEU A 467 26.20 -13.91 34.77
C LEU A 467 25.70 -13.53 36.17
N ASP A 468 24.66 -14.19 36.67
CA ASP A 468 24.16 -14.03 38.03
C ASP A 468 24.98 -14.86 39.07
N GLY A 469 26.03 -15.54 38.62
CA GLY A 469 26.97 -16.32 39.47
C GLY A 469 26.56 -17.77 39.75
N GLU A 470 25.57 -18.27 39.00
CA GLU A 470 25.12 -19.68 39.15
C GLU A 470 26.04 -20.64 38.35
N ILE A 471 26.22 -21.83 38.89
CA ILE A 471 26.84 -22.95 38.16
C ILE A 471 25.73 -23.66 37.37
N VAL A 472 25.84 -23.63 36.04
CA VAL A 472 24.83 -24.24 35.16
C VAL A 472 25.29 -25.63 34.73
N SER A 473 24.49 -26.65 35.03
CA SER A 473 24.60 -27.98 34.40
C SER A 473 23.55 -28.13 33.30
N ILE A 474 24.00 -28.50 32.12
CA ILE A 474 23.12 -28.73 30.96
C ILE A 474 22.48 -30.15 31.07
N PHE A 475 23.01 -31.02 31.88
CA PHE A 475 22.63 -32.43 32.00
C PHE A 475 21.88 -32.76 33.30
N GLU A 476 21.40 -31.74 34.03
CA GLU A 476 20.50 -31.98 35.17
C GLU A 476 19.12 -32.42 34.68
N GLU A 477 18.67 -33.59 35.13
CA GLU A 477 17.35 -34.18 34.92
C GLU A 477 16.22 -33.36 35.56
#